data_6ffc0139912c779f58d768344c15bb26
#
_entry.id   6ffc0139912c779f58d768344c15bb26
#
_cell.length_a   1.000
_cell.length_b   1.000
_cell.length_c   1.000
_cell.angle_alpha   90.00
_cell.angle_beta   90.00
_cell.angle_gamma   90.00
#
_symmetry.space_group_name_H-M   'P 1'
#
loop_
_entity.id
_entity.type
_entity.pdbx_description
1 polymer ?
#
loop_
_entity_poly.entity_id
_entity_poly.type
_entity_poly.pdbx_seq_one_letter_code
_entity_poly.pdbx_strand_id
1 'polypeptide(L)'
;VLLWVLCMGMMVGLAGRLVYLCVFRSVYYSEKADDLHERERGIKAARGRILDANGEVLAANRTVCTISVIHSQIEEPEAVIAMLVKELGISEETARKRVEKRSSIERVKTNVDKKTGDTIRSYGYAGVKVDEDFKRYYPKGKLASRVIGFTGGDNQGIIGLEVEYEEILKGINGKILTTTDARGIEQNGIGESRQEPVAGRDLKVSLDVNIQAYCQQAA
;
A
#
# COMPACT_ATOMS: atom_id res chain seq x y z
N VAL A 1 -55.00 -33.51 -1.34
CA VAL A 1 -55.06 -32.87 -0.01
C VAL A 1 -53.72 -33.06 0.69
N LEU A 2 -53.18 -34.27 0.80
CA LEU A 2 -51.92 -34.57 1.51
C LEU A 2 -50.70 -33.80 0.93
N LEU A 3 -50.56 -33.75 -0.39
CA LEU A 3 -49.52 -33.02 -1.09
C LEU A 3 -49.57 -31.51 -0.82
N TRP A 4 -50.77 -30.96 -0.74
CA TRP A 4 -51.01 -29.54 -0.44
C TRP A 4 -50.58 -29.18 1.00
N VAL A 5 -50.91 -30.02 1.95
CA VAL A 5 -50.53 -29.84 3.36
C VAL A 5 -49.02 -29.93 3.52
N LEU A 6 -48.36 -30.87 2.81
CA LEU A 6 -46.90 -31.01 2.81
C LEU A 6 -46.24 -29.74 2.23
N CYS A 7 -46.75 -29.23 1.11
CA CYS A 7 -46.22 -28.02 0.45
C CYS A 7 -46.38 -26.77 1.34
N MET A 8 -47.55 -26.60 1.99
CA MET A 8 -47.78 -25.53 2.97
C MET A 8 -46.84 -25.64 4.17
N GLY A 9 -46.62 -26.85 4.70
CA GLY A 9 -45.68 -27.06 5.80
C GLY A 9 -44.24 -26.70 5.43
N MET A 10 -43.83 -27.02 4.20
CA MET A 10 -42.51 -26.65 3.70
C MET A 10 -42.35 -25.15 3.52
N MET A 11 -43.36 -24.43 3.01
CA MET A 11 -43.35 -22.98 2.90
C MET A 11 -43.26 -22.27 4.25
N VAL A 12 -44.03 -22.74 5.24
CA VAL A 12 -44.01 -22.20 6.60
C VAL A 12 -42.63 -22.43 7.23
N GLY A 13 -42.01 -23.61 7.02
CA GLY A 13 -40.67 -23.91 7.48
C GLY A 13 -39.59 -23.01 6.86
N LEU A 14 -39.71 -22.77 5.55
CA LEU A 14 -38.78 -21.83 4.85
C LEU A 14 -38.99 -20.39 5.34
N ALA A 15 -40.21 -19.93 5.50
CA ALA A 15 -40.51 -18.59 6.03
C ALA A 15 -39.97 -18.42 7.46
N GLY A 16 -40.18 -19.41 8.34
CA GLY A 16 -39.63 -19.40 9.68
C GLY A 16 -38.08 -19.40 9.69
N ARG A 17 -37.47 -20.14 8.78
CA ARG A 17 -36.00 -20.14 8.62
C ARG A 17 -35.48 -18.77 8.15
N LEU A 18 -36.20 -18.14 7.23
CA LEU A 18 -35.79 -16.82 6.70
C LEU A 18 -35.93 -15.74 7.79
N VAL A 19 -36.96 -15.75 8.57
CA VAL A 19 -37.16 -14.86 9.74
C VAL A 19 -36.04 -15.10 10.77
N TYR A 20 -35.73 -16.36 11.07
CA TYR A 20 -34.60 -16.68 11.97
C TYR A 20 -33.30 -16.10 11.49
N LEU A 21 -32.95 -16.23 10.21
CA LEU A 21 -31.74 -15.69 9.63
C LEU A 21 -31.73 -14.15 9.65
N CYS A 22 -32.84 -13.51 9.29
CA CYS A 22 -32.93 -12.05 9.22
C CYS A 22 -32.96 -11.36 10.59
N VAL A 23 -33.52 -12.02 11.63
CA VAL A 23 -33.66 -11.38 12.95
C VAL A 23 -32.56 -11.82 13.90
N PHE A 24 -32.32 -13.13 14.04
CA PHE A 24 -31.38 -13.66 15.04
C PHE A 24 -29.93 -13.78 14.55
N ARG A 25 -29.74 -13.90 13.25
CA ARG A 25 -28.42 -14.05 12.66
C ARG A 25 -28.00 -12.86 11.78
N SER A 26 -28.80 -11.80 11.71
CA SER A 26 -28.52 -10.64 10.86
C SER A 26 -27.16 -10.01 11.18
N VAL A 27 -26.87 -9.77 12.46
CA VAL A 27 -25.60 -9.18 12.89
C VAL A 27 -24.42 -10.03 12.45
N TYR A 28 -24.45 -11.34 12.67
CA TYR A 28 -23.39 -12.26 12.28
C TYR A 28 -23.13 -12.27 10.76
N TYR A 29 -24.21 -12.28 9.97
CA TYR A 29 -24.05 -12.28 8.51
C TYR A 29 -23.72 -10.91 7.95
N SER A 30 -24.13 -9.82 8.62
CA SER A 30 -23.73 -8.46 8.27
C SER A 30 -22.22 -8.27 8.52
N GLU A 31 -21.72 -8.59 9.72
CA GLU A 31 -20.28 -8.53 10.01
C GLU A 31 -19.46 -9.36 9.01
N LYS A 32 -19.94 -10.55 8.69
CA LYS A 32 -19.24 -11.41 7.73
C LYS A 32 -19.31 -10.91 6.28
N ALA A 33 -20.36 -10.20 5.91
CA ALA A 33 -20.47 -9.52 4.62
C ALA A 33 -19.54 -8.30 4.58
N ASP A 34 -19.49 -7.52 5.65
CA ASP A 34 -18.61 -6.35 5.77
C ASP A 34 -17.14 -6.78 5.68
N ASP A 35 -16.73 -7.83 6.38
CA ASP A 35 -15.37 -8.42 6.27
C ASP A 35 -15.00 -8.84 4.83
N LEU A 36 -15.96 -9.30 4.04
CA LEU A 36 -15.75 -9.72 2.65
C LEU A 36 -15.72 -8.54 1.67
N HIS A 37 -16.39 -7.44 2.03
CA HIS A 37 -16.51 -6.24 1.20
C HIS A 37 -15.52 -5.14 1.59
N GLU A 38 -14.95 -5.20 2.80
CA GLU A 38 -13.92 -4.26 3.23
C GLU A 38 -12.55 -4.68 2.71
N ARG A 39 -11.91 -3.76 2.00
CA ARG A 39 -10.54 -3.90 1.56
C ARG A 39 -9.66 -2.93 2.33
N GLU A 40 -8.78 -3.48 3.17
CA GLU A 40 -7.79 -2.69 3.89
C GLU A 40 -6.55 -2.47 3.02
N ARG A 41 -6.19 -1.21 2.81
CA ARG A 41 -4.94 -0.80 2.17
C ARG A 41 -4.12 0.01 3.15
N GLY A 42 -2.91 -0.47 3.47
CA GLY A 42 -1.98 0.26 4.32
C GLY A 42 -1.36 1.44 3.57
N ILE A 43 -1.35 2.62 4.20
CA ILE A 43 -0.57 3.78 3.77
C ILE A 43 0.70 3.79 4.63
N LYS A 44 1.87 3.71 4.00
CA LYS A 44 3.12 3.76 4.75
C LYS A 44 3.36 5.15 5.34
N ALA A 45 3.78 5.20 6.60
CA ALA A 45 4.24 6.42 7.24
C ALA A 45 5.59 6.85 6.70
N ALA A 46 5.83 8.15 6.60
CA ALA A 46 7.14 8.69 6.34
C ALA A 46 8.05 8.43 7.56
N ARG A 47 9.20 7.81 7.34
CA ARG A 47 10.19 7.53 8.39
C ARG A 47 10.88 8.82 8.83
N GLY A 48 11.16 9.00 10.12
CA GLY A 48 11.89 10.15 10.65
C GLY A 48 13.28 10.30 10.02
N ARG A 49 13.78 11.51 9.92
CA ARG A 49 15.11 11.80 9.40
C ARG A 49 16.18 11.51 10.47
N ILE A 50 17.38 11.17 10.04
CA ILE A 50 18.57 11.16 10.90
C ILE A 50 19.41 12.38 10.56
N LEU A 51 19.66 13.21 11.56
CA LEU A 51 20.37 14.47 11.45
C LEU A 51 21.68 14.40 12.23
N ASP A 52 22.73 15.06 11.74
CA ASP A 52 23.98 15.22 12.44
C ASP A 52 23.88 16.25 13.61
N ALA A 53 24.98 16.50 14.29
CA ALA A 53 25.07 17.48 15.38
C ALA A 53 24.72 18.92 14.94
N ASN A 54 24.90 19.24 13.66
CA ASN A 54 24.65 20.55 13.06
C ASN A 54 23.27 20.67 12.41
N GLY A 55 22.49 19.56 12.34
CA GLY A 55 21.22 19.49 11.68
C GLY A 55 21.31 19.11 10.20
N GLU A 56 22.50 18.67 9.74
CA GLU A 56 22.67 18.19 8.38
C GLU A 56 22.06 16.79 8.21
N VAL A 57 21.43 16.54 7.08
CA VAL A 57 20.66 15.31 6.84
C VAL A 57 21.59 14.15 6.50
N LEU A 58 21.61 13.12 7.33
CA LEU A 58 22.35 11.86 7.12
C LEU A 58 21.47 10.80 6.46
N ALA A 59 20.19 10.74 6.84
CA ALA A 59 19.21 9.86 6.23
C ALA A 59 17.85 10.55 6.14
N ALA A 60 17.20 10.44 4.99
CA ALA A 60 15.88 11.00 4.70
C ALA A 60 15.04 10.04 3.85
N ASN A 61 13.81 10.41 3.59
CA ASN A 61 12.93 9.69 2.67
C ASN A 61 12.87 10.40 1.33
N ARG A 62 12.82 9.62 0.27
CA ARG A 62 12.45 10.08 -1.06
C ARG A 62 11.09 9.50 -1.39
N THR A 63 10.15 10.35 -1.78
CA THR A 63 8.84 9.90 -2.25
C THR A 63 9.01 9.17 -3.57
N VAL A 64 8.48 7.98 -3.63
CA VAL A 64 8.43 7.10 -4.80
C VAL A 64 7.00 6.62 -4.98
N CYS A 65 6.69 6.06 -6.15
CA CYS A 65 5.38 5.49 -6.42
C CYS A 65 5.51 3.99 -6.70
N THR A 66 4.50 3.24 -6.28
CA THR A 66 4.28 1.85 -6.68
C THR A 66 3.10 1.81 -7.64
N ILE A 67 3.33 1.25 -8.82
CA ILE A 67 2.31 1.10 -9.85
C ILE A 67 1.75 -0.31 -9.77
N SER A 68 0.44 -0.41 -9.63
CA SER A 68 -0.29 -1.67 -9.55
C SER A 68 -1.46 -1.65 -10.53
N VAL A 69 -1.88 -2.81 -10.99
CA VAL A 69 -3.02 -2.98 -11.89
C VAL A 69 -4.04 -3.96 -11.28
N ILE A 70 -5.31 -3.69 -11.53
CA ILE A 70 -6.44 -4.51 -11.13
C ILE A 70 -7.10 -5.01 -12.41
N HIS A 71 -6.85 -6.25 -12.79
CA HIS A 71 -7.32 -6.84 -14.05
C HIS A 71 -8.83 -6.67 -14.28
N SER A 72 -9.65 -6.87 -13.24
CA SER A 72 -11.12 -6.78 -13.34
C SER A 72 -11.66 -5.37 -13.61
N GLN A 73 -10.84 -4.33 -13.45
CA GLN A 73 -11.21 -2.93 -13.64
C GLN A 73 -10.65 -2.33 -14.93
N ILE A 74 -9.79 -3.05 -15.65
CA ILE A 74 -9.18 -2.55 -16.87
C ILE A 74 -10.18 -2.70 -18.02
N GLU A 75 -10.60 -1.58 -18.61
CA GLU A 75 -11.50 -1.54 -19.78
C GLU A 75 -10.73 -1.66 -21.09
N GLU A 76 -9.55 -1.02 -21.20
CA GLU A 76 -8.71 -0.95 -22.39
C GLU A 76 -7.31 -1.55 -22.14
N PRO A 77 -7.14 -2.89 -22.19
CA PRO A 77 -5.86 -3.53 -21.86
C PRO A 77 -4.69 -3.07 -22.73
N GLU A 78 -4.90 -2.91 -24.04
CA GLU A 78 -3.83 -2.52 -24.97
C GLU A 78 -3.34 -1.08 -24.72
N ALA A 79 -4.26 -0.15 -24.40
CA ALA A 79 -3.89 1.22 -24.06
C ALA A 79 -3.09 1.29 -22.75
N VAL A 80 -3.49 0.49 -21.74
CA VAL A 80 -2.76 0.37 -20.48
C VAL A 80 -1.37 -0.23 -20.70
N ILE A 81 -1.25 -1.29 -21.52
CA ILE A 81 0.04 -1.91 -21.85
C ILE A 81 0.96 -0.89 -22.53
N ALA A 82 0.47 -0.19 -23.55
CA ALA A 82 1.25 0.82 -24.27
C ALA A 82 1.74 1.95 -23.34
N MET A 83 0.88 2.43 -22.45
CA MET A 83 1.22 3.42 -21.44
C MET A 83 2.30 2.91 -20.47
N LEU A 84 2.16 1.68 -19.94
CA LEU A 84 3.14 1.09 -19.03
C LEU A 84 4.51 0.90 -19.69
N VAL A 85 4.54 0.45 -20.95
CA VAL A 85 5.78 0.32 -21.73
C VAL A 85 6.45 1.67 -21.90
N LYS A 86 5.69 2.69 -22.31
CA LYS A 86 6.19 4.05 -22.57
C LYS A 86 6.74 4.73 -21.31
N GLU A 87 5.96 4.73 -20.21
CA GLU A 87 6.29 5.51 -19.02
C GLU A 87 7.22 4.76 -18.05
N LEU A 88 7.13 3.43 -17.98
CA LEU A 88 7.95 2.64 -17.07
C LEU A 88 9.19 2.01 -17.73
N GLY A 89 9.27 2.02 -19.06
CA GLY A 89 10.37 1.39 -19.81
C GLY A 89 10.47 -0.12 -19.59
N ILE A 90 9.35 -0.80 -19.35
CA ILE A 90 9.29 -2.26 -19.24
C ILE A 90 9.01 -2.89 -20.61
N SER A 91 9.40 -4.15 -20.79
CA SER A 91 9.08 -4.85 -22.05
C SER A 91 7.58 -5.08 -22.20
N GLU A 92 7.09 -5.04 -23.42
CA GLU A 92 5.67 -5.28 -23.74
C GLU A 92 5.19 -6.64 -23.20
N GLU A 93 6.01 -7.68 -23.34
CA GLU A 93 5.72 -9.01 -22.80
C GLU A 93 5.50 -8.99 -21.29
N THR A 94 6.35 -8.26 -20.56
CA THR A 94 6.21 -8.12 -19.09
C THR A 94 4.96 -7.33 -18.74
N ALA A 95 4.68 -6.24 -19.45
CA ALA A 95 3.49 -5.42 -19.24
C ALA A 95 2.22 -6.25 -19.47
N ARG A 96 2.15 -6.97 -20.61
CA ARG A 96 1.04 -7.84 -20.98
C ARG A 96 0.80 -8.92 -19.94
N LYS A 97 1.85 -9.64 -19.52
CA LYS A 97 1.78 -10.67 -18.47
C LYS A 97 1.22 -10.13 -17.16
N ARG A 98 1.56 -8.89 -16.77
CA ARG A 98 1.07 -8.27 -15.54
C ARG A 98 -0.38 -7.79 -15.67
N VAL A 99 -0.75 -7.21 -16.81
CA VAL A 99 -2.12 -6.72 -17.08
C VAL A 99 -3.11 -7.86 -17.22
N GLU A 100 -2.74 -8.95 -17.90
CA GLU A 100 -3.61 -10.10 -18.15
C GLU A 100 -3.73 -11.04 -16.95
N LYS A 101 -2.87 -10.92 -15.95
CA LYS A 101 -2.90 -11.76 -14.76
C LYS A 101 -4.16 -11.50 -13.94
N ARG A 102 -5.01 -12.51 -13.83
CA ARG A 102 -6.25 -12.48 -13.02
C ARG A 102 -5.91 -12.48 -11.53
N SER A 103 -5.61 -11.32 -11.00
CA SER A 103 -5.30 -11.08 -9.60
C SER A 103 -6.13 -9.91 -9.09
N SER A 104 -6.46 -9.88 -7.81
CA SER A 104 -7.15 -8.74 -7.19
C SER A 104 -6.36 -7.45 -7.33
N ILE A 105 -5.04 -7.53 -7.23
CA ILE A 105 -4.10 -6.44 -7.48
C ILE A 105 -2.76 -7.06 -7.89
N GLU A 106 -2.18 -6.62 -8.99
CA GLU A 106 -0.87 -7.04 -9.44
C GLU A 106 0.08 -5.86 -9.46
N ARG A 107 1.19 -5.98 -8.75
CA ARG A 107 2.21 -4.96 -8.68
C ARG A 107 3.08 -5.00 -9.92
N VAL A 108 3.07 -3.93 -10.72
CA VAL A 108 3.82 -3.84 -11.98
C VAL A 108 5.25 -3.39 -11.72
N LYS A 109 5.43 -2.25 -11.05
CA LYS A 109 6.75 -1.69 -10.76
C LYS A 109 6.71 -0.89 -9.45
N THR A 110 7.76 -1.04 -8.64
CA THR A 110 7.98 -0.29 -7.40
C THR A 110 9.09 0.72 -7.59
N ASN A 111 9.23 1.65 -6.65
CA ASN A 111 10.28 2.67 -6.65
C ASN A 111 10.31 3.53 -7.92
N VAL A 112 9.14 3.84 -8.48
CA VAL A 112 8.99 4.74 -9.61
C VAL A 112 9.07 6.18 -9.10
N ASP A 113 9.71 7.07 -9.84
CA ASP A 113 9.78 8.49 -9.47
C ASP A 113 8.38 9.10 -9.40
N LYS A 114 8.18 10.03 -8.45
CA LYS A 114 6.89 10.72 -8.26
C LYS A 114 6.38 11.36 -9.56
N LYS A 115 7.25 11.99 -10.33
CA LYS A 115 6.87 12.62 -11.61
C LYS A 115 6.25 11.62 -12.59
N THR A 116 6.88 10.45 -12.75
CA THR A 116 6.35 9.37 -13.61
C THR A 116 5.03 8.83 -13.03
N GLY A 117 4.94 8.68 -11.71
CA GLY A 117 3.70 8.28 -11.04
C GLY A 117 2.55 9.26 -11.31
N ASP A 118 2.80 10.56 -11.17
CA ASP A 118 1.82 11.60 -11.44
C ASP A 118 1.40 11.64 -12.92
N THR A 119 2.35 11.42 -13.84
CA THR A 119 2.05 11.26 -15.27
C THR A 119 1.12 10.08 -15.53
N ILE A 120 1.41 8.90 -14.94
CA ILE A 120 0.56 7.72 -15.08
C ILE A 120 -0.82 7.97 -14.48
N ARG A 121 -0.91 8.65 -13.34
CA ARG A 121 -2.18 9.03 -12.71
C ARG A 121 -3.00 9.96 -13.62
N SER A 122 -2.35 10.86 -14.36
CA SER A 122 -3.01 11.81 -15.27
C SER A 122 -3.68 11.16 -16.48
N TYR A 123 -3.26 9.94 -16.87
CA TYR A 123 -3.94 9.18 -17.94
C TYR A 123 -5.35 8.72 -17.51
N GLY A 124 -5.61 8.55 -16.21
CA GLY A 124 -6.94 8.23 -15.68
C GLY A 124 -7.49 6.86 -16.07
N TYR A 125 -6.65 5.92 -16.49
CA TYR A 125 -7.11 4.58 -16.87
C TYR A 125 -7.70 3.82 -15.68
N ALA A 126 -8.92 3.29 -15.87
CA ALA A 126 -9.55 2.42 -14.90
C ALA A 126 -8.67 1.18 -14.62
N GLY A 127 -8.60 0.77 -13.37
CA GLY A 127 -7.79 -0.38 -12.96
C GLY A 127 -6.28 -0.13 -12.81
N VAL A 128 -5.77 1.07 -13.12
CA VAL A 128 -4.39 1.46 -12.83
C VAL A 128 -4.35 2.23 -11.52
N LYS A 129 -3.61 1.72 -10.55
CA LYS A 129 -3.44 2.34 -9.22
C LYS A 129 -2.00 2.82 -9.05
N VAL A 130 -1.87 4.04 -8.55
CA VAL A 130 -0.58 4.70 -8.26
C VAL A 130 -0.57 5.03 -6.79
N ASP A 131 0.13 4.20 -6.01
CA ASP A 131 0.27 4.37 -4.58
C ASP A 131 1.58 5.07 -4.25
N GLU A 132 1.52 6.12 -3.43
CA GLU A 132 2.73 6.77 -2.93
C GLU A 132 3.40 5.89 -1.88
N ASP A 133 4.72 5.79 -1.97
CA ASP A 133 5.57 5.03 -1.06
C ASP A 133 6.81 5.87 -0.71
N PHE A 134 7.56 5.45 0.28
CA PHE A 134 8.77 6.11 0.71
C PHE A 134 9.95 5.16 0.59
N LYS A 135 11.01 5.64 -0.07
CA LYS A 135 12.30 4.95 -0.12
C LYS A 135 13.31 5.71 0.71
N ARG A 136 14.04 4.99 1.55
CA ARG A 136 15.12 5.57 2.34
C ARG A 136 16.24 6.06 1.43
N TYR A 137 16.77 7.24 1.72
CA TYR A 137 17.80 7.90 0.95
C TYR A 137 18.89 8.45 1.88
N TYR A 138 20.15 8.21 1.52
CA TYR A 138 21.34 8.62 2.27
C TYR A 138 22.14 9.63 1.44
N PRO A 139 21.97 10.95 1.67
CA PRO A 139 22.59 12.00 0.84
C PRO A 139 24.12 11.93 0.81
N LYS A 140 24.74 11.49 1.90
CA LYS A 140 26.19 11.39 2.05
C LYS A 140 26.76 10.03 1.60
N GLY A 141 25.97 9.20 0.94
CA GLY A 141 26.39 7.91 0.39
C GLY A 141 26.91 6.95 1.47
N LYS A 142 28.18 6.59 1.40
CA LYS A 142 28.80 5.62 2.32
C LYS A 142 29.30 6.22 3.64
N LEU A 143 29.18 7.55 3.82
CA LEU A 143 29.68 8.20 5.02
C LEU A 143 28.92 7.69 6.27
N ALA A 144 29.68 7.26 7.28
CA ALA A 144 29.16 6.69 8.53
C ALA A 144 28.18 5.52 8.35
N SER A 145 28.20 4.83 7.20
CA SER A 145 27.24 3.79 6.85
C SER A 145 27.13 2.64 7.88
N ARG A 146 28.24 2.31 8.56
CA ARG A 146 28.25 1.30 9.63
C ARG A 146 27.53 1.75 10.90
N VAL A 147 27.53 3.06 11.17
CA VAL A 147 26.83 3.65 12.34
C VAL A 147 25.37 3.89 12.00
N ILE A 148 25.09 4.59 10.90
CA ILE A 148 23.72 4.91 10.47
C ILE A 148 22.95 3.62 10.16
N GLY A 149 23.58 2.69 9.44
CA GLY A 149 22.94 1.48 8.97
C GLY A 149 22.13 1.69 7.70
N PHE A 150 21.20 0.79 7.46
CA PHE A 150 20.30 0.86 6.30
C PHE A 150 18.96 0.18 6.61
N THR A 151 17.95 0.49 5.76
CA THR A 151 16.62 -0.10 5.84
C THR A 151 16.42 -1.14 4.74
N GLY A 152 15.56 -2.12 5.00
CA GLY A 152 15.09 -3.10 4.04
C GLY A 152 14.05 -2.54 3.06
N GLY A 153 13.56 -3.40 2.17
CA GLY A 153 12.53 -3.06 1.18
C GLY A 153 11.21 -2.57 1.77
N ASP A 154 10.88 -3.01 2.98
CA ASP A 154 9.67 -2.62 3.71
C ASP A 154 9.89 -1.39 4.63
N ASN A 155 10.99 -0.65 4.41
CA ASN A 155 11.38 0.52 5.20
C ASN A 155 11.66 0.22 6.68
N GLN A 156 11.92 -1.05 7.03
CA GLN A 156 12.31 -1.50 8.36
C GLN A 156 13.83 -1.36 8.51
N GLY A 157 14.29 -0.88 9.65
CA GLY A 157 15.72 -0.83 10.00
C GLY A 157 16.32 -2.23 10.10
N ILE A 158 17.50 -2.45 9.52
CA ILE A 158 18.20 -3.76 9.52
C ILE A 158 19.42 -3.73 10.41
N ILE A 159 20.22 -2.69 10.34
CA ILE A 159 21.43 -2.50 11.15
C ILE A 159 21.60 -1.04 11.58
N GLY A 160 22.50 -0.81 12.56
CA GLY A 160 22.91 0.51 13.02
C GLY A 160 21.81 1.29 13.73
N LEU A 161 21.88 2.63 13.65
CA LEU A 161 20.89 3.52 14.26
C LEU A 161 19.48 3.31 13.70
N GLU A 162 19.38 2.86 12.44
CA GLU A 162 18.08 2.58 11.81
C GLU A 162 17.31 1.48 12.54
N VAL A 163 17.98 0.43 13.04
CA VAL A 163 17.32 -0.63 13.80
C VAL A 163 17.19 -0.29 15.28
N GLU A 164 18.21 0.32 15.87
CA GLU A 164 18.19 0.66 17.30
C GLU A 164 17.07 1.65 17.67
N TYR A 165 16.82 2.61 16.77
CA TYR A 165 15.79 3.63 16.95
C TYR A 165 14.56 3.38 16.05
N GLU A 166 14.30 2.11 15.68
CA GLU A 166 13.17 1.73 14.82
C GLU A 166 11.83 2.28 15.31
N GLU A 167 11.53 2.15 16.60
CA GLU A 167 10.26 2.58 17.19
C GLU A 167 10.04 4.11 17.08
N ILE A 168 11.12 4.89 17.12
CA ILE A 168 11.06 6.35 17.01
C ILE A 168 10.96 6.76 15.52
N LEU A 169 11.76 6.12 14.69
CA LEU A 169 11.90 6.48 13.28
C LEU A 169 10.73 5.99 12.41
N LYS A 170 10.15 4.82 12.67
CA LYS A 170 9.19 4.16 11.79
C LYS A 170 7.88 4.94 11.61
N GLY A 171 7.39 5.62 12.67
CA GLY A 171 6.06 6.22 12.67
C GLY A 171 4.94 5.17 12.76
N ILE A 172 3.71 5.61 12.48
CA ILE A 172 2.51 4.77 12.52
C ILE A 172 1.87 4.77 11.14
N ASN A 173 1.79 3.61 10.52
CA ASN A 173 1.16 3.47 9.22
C ASN A 173 -0.33 3.82 9.29
N GLY A 174 -0.81 4.49 8.25
CA GLY A 174 -2.24 4.73 8.04
C GLY A 174 -2.91 3.54 7.35
N LYS A 175 -4.24 3.62 7.28
CA LYS A 175 -5.09 2.61 6.66
C LYS A 175 -6.18 3.29 5.85
N ILE A 176 -6.48 2.74 4.69
CA ILE A 176 -7.67 3.06 3.90
C ILE A 176 -8.54 1.81 3.90
N LEU A 177 -9.75 1.96 4.40
CA LEU A 177 -10.79 0.96 4.27
C LEU A 177 -11.68 1.38 3.10
N THR A 178 -11.73 0.58 2.06
CA THR A 178 -12.61 0.80 0.91
C THR A 178 -13.62 -0.34 0.83
N THR A 179 -14.89 0.01 0.55
CA THR A 179 -15.91 -0.99 0.32
C THR A 179 -15.86 -1.45 -1.14
N THR A 180 -15.80 -2.75 -1.34
CA THR A 180 -15.82 -3.38 -2.67
C THR A 180 -17.16 -4.08 -2.91
N ASP A 181 -17.61 -4.10 -4.17
CA ASP A 181 -18.76 -4.91 -4.57
C ASP A 181 -18.40 -6.41 -4.61
N ALA A 182 -19.40 -7.26 -4.89
CA ALA A 182 -19.22 -8.71 -5.03
C ALA A 182 -18.26 -9.12 -6.16
N ARG A 183 -17.88 -8.19 -7.04
CA ARG A 183 -16.91 -8.38 -8.12
C ARG A 183 -15.52 -7.87 -7.76
N GLY A 184 -15.34 -7.31 -6.54
CA GLY A 184 -14.09 -6.72 -6.07
C GLY A 184 -13.80 -5.33 -6.65
N ILE A 185 -14.82 -4.64 -7.19
CA ILE A 185 -14.70 -3.28 -7.72
C ILE A 185 -14.91 -2.30 -6.56
N GLU A 186 -13.96 -1.40 -6.34
CA GLU A 186 -14.06 -0.36 -5.32
C GLU A 186 -15.22 0.59 -5.65
N GLN A 187 -16.15 0.78 -4.70
CA GLN A 187 -17.22 1.75 -4.83
C GLN A 187 -16.70 3.12 -4.42
N ASN A 188 -16.42 3.98 -5.39
CA ASN A 188 -15.96 5.34 -5.13
C ASN A 188 -17.00 6.14 -4.35
N GLY A 189 -16.62 6.62 -3.16
CA GLY A 189 -17.41 7.58 -2.37
C GLY A 189 -18.41 7.01 -1.38
N ILE A 190 -18.56 5.69 -1.26
CA ILE A 190 -19.44 5.07 -0.27
C ILE A 190 -18.56 4.26 0.71
N GLY A 191 -18.42 4.75 1.96
CA GLY A 191 -17.79 4.00 3.03
C GLY A 191 -16.23 4.04 3.04
N GLU A 192 -15.60 5.01 2.37
CA GLU A 192 -14.14 5.19 2.51
C GLU A 192 -13.83 5.76 3.90
N SER A 193 -13.22 4.94 4.76
CA SER A 193 -12.64 5.38 6.02
C SER A 193 -11.13 5.46 5.86
N ARG A 194 -10.57 6.66 6.04
CA ARG A 194 -9.14 6.91 5.92
C ARG A 194 -8.54 7.31 7.25
N GLN A 195 -7.60 6.51 7.74
CA GLN A 195 -6.75 6.85 8.86
C GLN A 195 -5.40 7.33 8.32
N GLU A 196 -5.11 8.62 8.52
CA GLU A 196 -3.87 9.21 8.05
C GLU A 196 -2.65 8.62 8.78
N PRO A 197 -1.53 8.39 8.08
CA PRO A 197 -0.31 7.93 8.69
C PRO A 197 0.33 9.02 9.55
N VAL A 198 0.93 8.64 10.68
CA VAL A 198 1.71 9.53 11.53
C VAL A 198 3.19 9.34 11.22
N ALA A 199 3.84 10.38 10.73
CA ALA A 199 5.28 10.33 10.41
C ALA A 199 6.12 10.01 11.65
N GLY A 200 7.23 9.29 11.45
CA GLY A 200 8.22 9.04 12.49
C GLY A 200 8.91 10.33 12.94
N ARG A 201 9.49 10.29 14.14
CA ARG A 201 10.21 11.42 14.71
C ARG A 201 11.64 11.46 14.19
N ASP A 202 12.19 12.67 14.02
CA ASP A 202 13.58 12.88 13.62
C ASP A 202 14.52 12.51 14.77
N LEU A 203 15.64 11.90 14.44
CA LEU A 203 16.70 11.54 15.35
C LEU A 203 17.92 12.45 15.09
N LYS A 204 18.32 13.23 16.09
CA LYS A 204 19.55 14.02 16.04
C LYS A 204 20.66 13.28 16.77
N VAL A 205 21.78 13.05 16.08
CA VAL A 205 22.96 12.36 16.66
C VAL A 205 24.09 13.33 16.92
N SER A 206 25.04 12.94 17.77
CA SER A 206 26.24 13.72 18.10
C SER A 206 27.34 13.67 17.03
N LEU A 207 27.12 12.90 15.97
CA LEU A 207 28.05 12.75 14.86
C LEU A 207 28.13 14.04 14.05
N ASP A 208 29.32 14.51 13.72
CA ASP A 208 29.55 15.64 12.81
C ASP A 208 30.01 15.11 11.46
N VAL A 209 29.30 15.47 10.39
CA VAL A 209 29.55 15.03 9.02
C VAL A 209 30.97 15.37 8.55
N ASN A 210 31.46 16.57 8.88
CA ASN A 210 32.75 17.03 8.41
C ASN A 210 33.88 16.27 9.13
N ILE A 211 33.79 16.14 10.45
CA ILE A 211 34.77 15.39 11.24
C ILE A 211 34.81 13.93 10.79
N GLN A 212 33.60 13.33 10.61
CA GLN A 212 33.47 11.95 10.14
C GLN A 212 34.10 11.76 8.74
N ALA A 213 33.91 12.73 7.83
CA ALA A 213 34.50 12.66 6.49
C ALA A 213 36.05 12.67 6.54
N TYR A 214 36.61 13.55 7.35
CA TYR A 214 38.08 13.58 7.54
C TYR A 214 38.63 12.30 8.16
N CYS A 215 37.96 11.79 9.21
CA CYS A 215 38.35 10.53 9.84
C CYS A 215 38.28 9.34 8.87
N GLN A 216 37.25 9.29 8.06
CA GLN A 216 37.03 8.20 7.09
C GLN A 216 38.00 8.29 5.90
N GLN A 217 38.45 9.49 5.55
CA GLN A 217 39.48 9.70 4.51
C GLN A 217 40.89 9.32 5.00
N ALA A 218 41.15 9.48 6.29
CA ALA A 218 42.43 9.17 6.92
C ALA A 218 42.60 7.68 7.26
N ALA A 219 41.54 6.91 7.31
CA ALA A 219 41.51 5.48 7.64
C ALA A 219 41.63 4.59 6.40
#